data_6f83b772ebfb3016f7e2997101f544ca
#
_entry.id   6f83b772ebfb3016f7e2997101f544ca
#
_cell.length_a   1.000
_cell.length_b   1.000
_cell.length_c   1.000
_cell.angle_alpha   90.00
_cell.angle_beta   90.00
_cell.angle_gamma   90.00
#
_symmetry.space_group_name_H-M   'P 1'
#
loop_
_entity.id
_entity.type
_entity.pdbx_description
1 polymer ?
#
loop_
_entity_poly.entity_id
_entity_poly.type
_entity_poly.pdbx_seq_one_letter_code
_entity_poly.pdbx_strand_id
1 'polypeptide(L)'
;MKLLKSTVLTVFAAFLLFNCSPKKEDNQASTDSTATSEAREIWTKEQAKEWYAKQGWLVGADFLPSTAINQLEMFQEASFDTATINRELGWAENIGMNTMRVYLHDLLFQQDSAGFVKRVGVFLDIAKKHNIKPMLVLFDSCWDPFPKLGTQRSPKPGVHNSGWVQSPGLNALKDSTQYARLERYVKGTVAAFANDDRVLAWDIWNEPDNPNTSSYGKVEIPNKVDYVLPLLEKSFAWARTVNPSQPLTAGVWNGDWTSHETLKPIEKVMIDQSDIVTFHNYEDAADFEKRIKQLQQYDRPMICTEYMSRGNGSFFKGSLPIAKKYNVGAINWGLVSGKSQTIYPWDSWKKTYTSEPELWFHDIFRKDGTPYKKEETDLIKSLTASK
;
A
#
# COMPACT_ATOMS: atom_id res chain seq x y z
N MET A 1 49.45 65.27 17.12
CA MET A 1 50.85 65.57 16.67
C MET A 1 51.23 64.59 15.63
N LYS A 2 51.65 65.04 14.45
CA LYS A 2 52.09 64.36 13.21
C LYS A 2 50.93 63.68 12.39
N LEU A 3 50.37 64.23 11.35
CA LEU A 3 50.80 64.76 10.02
C LEU A 3 51.58 63.75 9.21
N LEU A 4 51.06 63.49 8.03
CA LEU A 4 51.62 63.41 6.69
C LEU A 4 51.13 62.18 5.97
N LYS A 5 50.89 62.11 4.66
CA LYS A 5 50.86 63.06 3.52
C LYS A 5 50.07 62.34 2.39
N SER A 6 49.38 63.15 1.63
CA SER A 6 48.80 62.89 0.33
C SER A 6 49.84 62.52 -0.74
N THR A 7 49.52 61.61 -1.63
CA THR A 7 50.15 61.56 -2.94
C THR A 7 49.09 61.19 -4.02
N VAL A 8 48.83 62.20 -4.84
CA VAL A 8 47.99 62.13 -6.05
C VAL A 8 48.88 61.58 -7.13
N LEU A 9 48.37 60.59 -7.87
CA LEU A 9 48.97 60.16 -9.14
C LEU A 9 47.91 60.18 -10.24
N THR A 10 48.09 61.15 -11.13
CA THR A 10 47.33 61.37 -12.34
C THR A 10 47.86 60.47 -13.43
N VAL A 11 47.00 59.65 -14.07
CA VAL A 11 47.36 58.92 -15.31
C VAL A 11 46.30 59.20 -16.37
N PHE A 12 46.84 59.60 -17.51
CA PHE A 12 46.20 60.00 -18.76
C PHE A 12 45.22 58.96 -19.35
N ALA A 13 44.06 59.45 -19.80
CA ALA A 13 43.12 58.71 -20.64
C ALA A 13 43.55 58.79 -22.10
N ALA A 14 43.73 57.64 -22.74
CA ALA A 14 43.83 57.54 -24.20
C ALA A 14 42.50 56.95 -24.73
N PHE A 15 41.78 57.81 -25.48
CA PHE A 15 40.58 57.41 -26.24
C PHE A 15 41.00 56.62 -27.49
N LEU A 16 40.59 55.35 -27.59
CA LEU A 16 40.56 54.64 -28.84
C LEU A 16 39.09 54.37 -29.18
N LEU A 17 38.61 55.04 -30.21
CA LEU A 17 37.31 54.84 -30.82
C LEU A 17 37.36 53.53 -31.64
N PHE A 18 36.65 52.48 -31.14
CA PHE A 18 36.30 51.31 -31.98
C PHE A 18 34.84 51.38 -32.36
N ASN A 19 34.62 51.41 -33.66
CA ASN A 19 33.32 51.30 -34.31
C ASN A 19 32.81 49.88 -34.18
N CYS A 20 31.75 49.64 -33.47
CA CYS A 20 31.05 48.35 -33.41
C CYS A 20 29.67 48.52 -34.05
N SER A 21 29.50 47.88 -35.20
CA SER A 21 28.19 47.60 -35.80
C SER A 21 27.39 46.62 -34.94
N PRO A 22 26.06 46.74 -34.85
CA PRO A 22 25.24 45.84 -34.04
C PRO A 22 25.14 44.48 -34.74
N LYS A 23 25.66 43.42 -34.10
CA LYS A 23 25.32 42.05 -34.43
C LYS A 23 23.87 41.81 -33.97
N LYS A 24 23.03 41.35 -34.88
CA LYS A 24 21.73 40.74 -34.53
C LYS A 24 21.98 39.55 -33.60
N GLU A 25 21.50 39.62 -32.37
CA GLU A 25 21.32 38.44 -31.51
C GLU A 25 20.15 37.65 -32.06
N ASP A 26 20.47 36.47 -32.61
CA ASP A 26 19.47 35.42 -32.82
C ASP A 26 19.03 34.94 -31.42
N ASN A 27 17.85 35.35 -31.04
CA ASN A 27 17.10 34.77 -29.91
C ASN A 27 16.74 33.32 -30.32
N GLN A 28 17.62 32.38 -30.05
CA GLN A 28 17.24 30.98 -29.91
C GLN A 28 16.43 30.88 -28.63
N ALA A 29 15.13 30.96 -28.80
CA ALA A 29 14.20 30.51 -27.75
C ALA A 29 14.53 29.03 -27.46
N SER A 30 15.13 28.78 -26.30
CA SER A 30 15.20 27.43 -25.75
C SER A 30 13.74 27.00 -25.55
N THR A 31 13.24 26.22 -26.48
CA THR A 31 12.04 25.42 -26.26
C THR A 31 12.40 24.42 -25.18
N ASP A 32 12.10 24.80 -23.96
CA ASP A 32 12.01 23.88 -22.84
C ASP A 32 10.87 22.91 -23.17
N SER A 33 11.21 21.85 -23.89
CA SER A 33 10.30 20.74 -24.14
C SER A 33 10.11 20.03 -22.82
N THR A 34 9.13 20.49 -22.03
CA THR A 34 8.48 19.65 -21.06
C THR A 34 7.86 18.49 -21.83
N ALA A 35 8.66 17.46 -22.10
CA ALA A 35 8.18 16.18 -22.56
C ALA A 35 7.25 15.67 -21.44
N THR A 36 5.96 15.90 -21.62
CA THR A 36 4.95 15.16 -20.86
C THR A 36 5.15 13.71 -21.25
N SER A 37 5.85 12.94 -20.40
CA SER A 37 5.94 11.50 -20.60
C SER A 37 4.50 10.98 -20.66
N GLU A 38 4.16 10.33 -21.76
CA GLU A 38 2.87 9.67 -21.86
C GLU A 38 2.70 8.73 -20.66
N ALA A 39 1.49 8.67 -20.11
CA ALA A 39 1.19 7.78 -19.00
C ALA A 39 1.46 6.34 -19.41
N ARG A 40 2.08 5.56 -18.52
CA ARG A 40 2.36 4.15 -18.78
C ARG A 40 1.06 3.38 -19.06
N GLU A 41 1.08 2.59 -20.11
CA GLU A 41 0.00 1.66 -20.42
C GLU A 41 -0.11 0.53 -19.38
N ILE A 42 -1.25 -0.15 -19.37
CA ILE A 42 -1.44 -1.39 -18.61
C ILE A 42 -0.46 -2.42 -19.17
N TRP A 43 0.21 -3.16 -18.29
CA TRP A 43 1.13 -4.20 -18.72
C TRP A 43 0.43 -5.25 -19.60
N THR A 44 1.15 -5.76 -20.59
CA THR A 44 0.72 -6.97 -21.28
C THR A 44 0.76 -8.17 -20.31
N LYS A 45 0.11 -9.24 -20.68
CA LYS A 45 0.14 -10.49 -19.90
C LYS A 45 1.58 -11.02 -19.78
N GLU A 46 2.34 -10.90 -20.84
CA GLU A 46 3.75 -11.32 -20.91
C GLU A 46 4.62 -10.50 -19.96
N GLN A 47 4.49 -9.18 -19.95
CA GLN A 47 5.20 -8.30 -19.01
C GLN A 47 4.89 -8.66 -17.56
N ALA A 48 3.60 -8.89 -17.25
CA ALA A 48 3.18 -9.28 -15.91
C ALA A 48 3.78 -10.64 -15.49
N LYS A 49 3.77 -11.64 -16.39
CA LYS A 49 4.34 -12.97 -16.15
C LYS A 49 5.87 -12.91 -15.97
N GLU A 50 6.56 -12.15 -16.82
CA GLU A 50 8.02 -11.94 -16.71
C GLU A 50 8.40 -11.26 -15.39
N TRP A 51 7.61 -10.28 -14.97
CA TRP A 51 7.82 -9.61 -13.68
C TRP A 51 7.64 -10.61 -12.53
N TYR A 52 6.54 -11.38 -12.54
CA TYR A 52 6.22 -12.32 -11.45
C TYR A 52 7.25 -13.45 -11.34
N ALA A 53 7.74 -13.97 -12.46
CA ALA A 53 8.76 -15.00 -12.49
C ALA A 53 10.07 -14.61 -11.79
N LYS A 54 10.36 -13.30 -11.71
CA LYS A 54 11.54 -12.76 -11.02
C LYS A 54 11.37 -12.64 -9.50
N GLN A 55 10.14 -12.73 -8.99
CA GLN A 55 9.87 -12.54 -7.55
C GLN A 55 10.04 -13.83 -6.73
N GLY A 56 9.95 -15.00 -7.39
CA GLY A 56 9.75 -16.28 -6.70
C GLY A 56 8.32 -16.38 -6.13
N TRP A 57 8.04 -17.42 -5.35
CA TRP A 57 6.74 -17.55 -4.72
C TRP A 57 6.60 -16.56 -3.56
N LEU A 58 5.59 -15.69 -3.64
CA LEU A 58 5.34 -14.63 -2.67
C LEU A 58 4.52 -15.15 -1.50
N VAL A 59 5.06 -15.00 -0.29
CA VAL A 59 4.36 -15.34 0.97
C VAL A 59 4.58 -14.22 1.97
N GLY A 60 3.51 -13.75 2.60
CA GLY A 60 3.61 -12.64 3.54
C GLY A 60 2.37 -12.43 4.38
N ALA A 61 2.30 -11.27 5.01
CA ALA A 61 1.15 -10.83 5.80
C ALA A 61 0.82 -9.35 5.52
N ASP A 62 -0.43 -8.97 5.74
CA ASP A 62 -0.80 -7.56 5.95
C ASP A 62 -0.16 -7.11 7.25
N PHE A 63 0.72 -6.12 7.16
CA PHE A 63 1.59 -5.72 8.27
C PHE A 63 1.21 -4.37 8.85
N LEU A 64 0.96 -4.39 10.14
CA LEU A 64 0.90 -3.23 11.02
C LEU A 64 1.71 -3.59 12.27
N PRO A 65 2.70 -2.77 12.71
CA PRO A 65 3.46 -3.10 13.91
C PRO A 65 2.53 -3.17 15.14
N SER A 66 2.79 -4.10 16.05
CA SER A 66 1.94 -4.35 17.21
C SER A 66 1.72 -3.13 18.11
N THR A 67 2.57 -2.11 17.98
CA THR A 67 2.50 -0.82 18.69
C THR A 67 1.62 0.21 18.02
N ALA A 68 1.15 -0.03 16.80
CA ALA A 68 0.23 0.86 16.08
C ALA A 68 -1.18 0.29 16.02
N ILE A 69 -2.20 1.19 16.06
CA ILE A 69 -3.61 0.80 15.95
C ILE A 69 -4.13 0.91 14.51
N ASN A 70 -3.47 1.74 13.68
CA ASN A 70 -3.81 1.99 12.30
C ASN A 70 -2.61 2.56 11.53
N GLN A 71 -2.80 2.76 10.23
CA GLN A 71 -1.78 3.29 9.32
C GLN A 71 -1.34 4.73 9.65
N LEU A 72 -2.18 5.53 10.31
CA LEU A 72 -1.78 6.86 10.79
C LEU A 72 -0.76 6.72 11.93
N GLU A 73 -1.05 5.89 12.95
CA GLU A 73 -0.13 5.67 14.08
C GLU A 73 1.18 5.02 13.60
N MET A 74 1.11 4.15 12.58
CA MET A 74 2.31 3.52 12.02
C MET A 74 3.27 4.53 11.40
N PHE A 75 2.78 5.55 10.69
CA PHE A 75 3.64 6.44 9.89
C PHE A 75 3.67 7.90 10.34
N GLN A 76 2.98 8.31 11.41
CA GLN A 76 3.18 9.64 12.01
C GLN A 76 4.55 9.73 12.68
N GLU A 77 5.20 10.90 12.58
CA GLU A 77 6.52 11.14 13.15
C GLU A 77 6.61 10.77 14.63
N ALA A 78 5.63 11.20 15.42
CA ALA A 78 5.61 11.00 16.89
C ALA A 78 5.43 9.53 17.32
N SER A 79 4.97 8.64 16.41
CA SER A 79 4.64 7.24 16.73
C SER A 79 5.34 6.21 15.83
N PHE A 80 6.23 6.66 14.93
CA PHE A 80 6.96 5.80 14.00
C PHE A 80 7.99 4.94 14.74
N ASP A 81 7.63 3.68 15.03
CA ASP A 81 8.41 2.74 15.86
C ASP A 81 9.25 1.78 15.01
N THR A 82 10.41 2.25 14.58
CA THR A 82 11.35 1.46 13.77
C THR A 82 11.90 0.23 14.50
N ALA A 83 11.99 0.27 15.84
CA ALA A 83 12.49 -0.86 16.62
C ALA A 83 11.52 -2.04 16.59
N THR A 84 10.22 -1.77 16.77
CA THR A 84 9.16 -2.79 16.66
C THR A 84 9.04 -3.30 15.23
N ILE A 85 9.04 -2.41 14.24
CA ILE A 85 9.00 -2.80 12.81
C ILE A 85 10.15 -3.73 12.47
N ASN A 86 11.39 -3.37 12.82
CA ASN A 86 12.57 -4.22 12.55
C ASN A 86 12.48 -5.60 13.25
N ARG A 87 12.02 -5.64 14.49
CA ARG A 87 11.88 -6.88 15.25
C ARG A 87 10.82 -7.81 14.62
N GLU A 88 9.65 -7.27 14.29
CA GLU A 88 8.52 -8.06 13.80
C GLU A 88 8.73 -8.54 12.37
N LEU A 89 9.35 -7.73 11.51
CA LEU A 89 9.77 -8.18 10.17
C LEU A 89 10.85 -9.26 10.24
N GLY A 90 11.72 -9.23 11.25
CA GLY A 90 12.68 -10.33 11.52
C GLY A 90 11.98 -11.64 11.88
N TRP A 91 10.85 -11.61 12.60
CA TRP A 91 10.06 -12.82 12.87
C TRP A 91 9.41 -13.38 11.60
N ALA A 92 8.93 -12.50 10.74
CA ALA A 92 8.38 -12.88 9.44
C ALA A 92 9.43 -13.51 8.51
N GLU A 93 10.61 -12.90 8.39
CA GLU A 93 11.75 -13.46 7.66
C GLU A 93 12.12 -14.87 8.18
N ASN A 94 12.16 -15.05 9.50
CA ASN A 94 12.49 -16.33 10.12
C ASN A 94 11.52 -17.47 9.80
N ILE A 95 10.32 -17.18 9.34
CA ILE A 95 9.37 -18.18 8.83
C ILE A 95 9.29 -18.22 7.30
N GLY A 96 10.20 -17.50 6.61
CA GLY A 96 10.34 -17.53 5.16
C GLY A 96 9.39 -16.61 4.40
N MET A 97 8.75 -15.64 5.06
CA MET A 97 7.98 -14.59 4.38
C MET A 97 8.92 -13.62 3.65
N ASN A 98 8.56 -13.23 2.44
CA ASN A 98 9.36 -12.38 1.55
C ASN A 98 8.60 -11.14 1.05
N THR A 99 7.36 -10.97 1.45
CA THR A 99 6.56 -9.78 1.16
C THR A 99 5.70 -9.37 2.36
N MET A 100 5.30 -8.10 2.40
CA MET A 100 4.27 -7.57 3.30
C MET A 100 3.35 -6.66 2.52
N ARG A 101 2.06 -6.62 2.88
CA ARG A 101 1.13 -5.62 2.37
C ARG A 101 0.95 -4.55 3.43
N VAL A 102 1.18 -3.28 3.07
CA VAL A 102 1.30 -2.18 4.03
C VAL A 102 0.49 -0.98 3.58
N TYR A 103 -0.35 -0.48 4.46
CA TYR A 103 -1.31 0.57 4.18
C TYR A 103 -0.73 1.96 4.43
N LEU A 104 -0.84 2.83 3.46
CA LEU A 104 -0.50 4.24 3.53
C LEU A 104 -1.75 5.08 3.82
N HIS A 105 -1.57 6.41 4.03
CA HIS A 105 -2.71 7.28 4.30
C HIS A 105 -2.51 8.68 3.72
N ASP A 106 -3.52 9.19 3.00
CA ASP A 106 -3.51 10.49 2.31
C ASP A 106 -3.30 11.69 3.23
N LEU A 107 -3.81 11.63 4.46
CA LEU A 107 -3.64 12.72 5.44
C LEU A 107 -2.19 12.89 5.90
N LEU A 108 -1.40 11.81 5.94
CA LEU A 108 0.03 11.89 6.30
C LEU A 108 0.83 12.65 5.25
N PHE A 109 0.56 12.35 3.98
CA PHE A 109 1.16 13.08 2.87
C PHE A 109 0.70 14.55 2.83
N GLN A 110 -0.57 14.81 3.11
CA GLN A 110 -1.09 16.17 3.19
C GLN A 110 -0.44 16.97 4.32
N GLN A 111 -0.19 16.36 5.48
CA GLN A 111 0.39 17.03 6.65
C GLN A 111 1.86 17.38 6.42
N ASP A 112 2.65 16.42 5.96
CA ASP A 112 4.10 16.52 5.75
C ASP A 112 4.55 15.51 4.70
N SER A 113 4.46 15.87 3.44
CA SER A 113 4.79 14.96 2.33
C SER A 113 6.26 14.51 2.36
N ALA A 114 7.19 15.39 2.67
CA ALA A 114 8.62 15.08 2.70
C ALA A 114 8.96 14.13 3.85
N GLY A 115 8.48 14.42 5.06
CA GLY A 115 8.66 13.54 6.21
C GLY A 115 7.95 12.22 6.07
N PHE A 116 6.74 12.19 5.49
CA PHE A 116 6.03 10.94 5.20
C PHE A 116 6.82 10.05 4.23
N VAL A 117 7.25 10.58 3.08
CA VAL A 117 8.08 9.86 2.10
C VAL A 117 9.37 9.36 2.76
N LYS A 118 10.03 10.18 3.59
CA LYS A 118 11.22 9.75 4.32
C LYS A 118 10.93 8.56 5.24
N ARG A 119 9.83 8.57 6.00
CA ARG A 119 9.45 7.46 6.90
C ARG A 119 9.10 6.18 6.14
N VAL A 120 8.39 6.29 5.00
CA VAL A 120 8.18 5.14 4.10
C VAL A 120 9.52 4.60 3.59
N GLY A 121 10.46 5.48 3.18
CA GLY A 121 11.82 5.07 2.78
C GLY A 121 12.57 4.31 3.87
N VAL A 122 12.50 4.77 5.13
CA VAL A 122 13.09 4.07 6.28
C VAL A 122 12.42 2.70 6.51
N PHE A 123 11.09 2.62 6.38
CA PHE A 123 10.38 1.34 6.44
C PHE A 123 10.87 0.37 5.34
N LEU A 124 11.04 0.85 4.11
CA LEU A 124 11.55 0.05 3.00
C LEU A 124 12.99 -0.44 3.24
N ASP A 125 13.84 0.39 3.87
CA ASP A 125 15.20 -0.04 4.27
C ASP A 125 15.17 -1.17 5.29
N ILE A 126 14.28 -1.07 6.27
CA ILE A 126 14.10 -2.13 7.27
C ILE A 126 13.56 -3.41 6.61
N ALA A 127 12.57 -3.30 5.74
CA ALA A 127 12.02 -4.43 5.01
C ALA A 127 13.09 -5.12 4.13
N LYS A 128 13.88 -4.34 3.39
CA LYS A 128 15.00 -4.85 2.58
C LYS A 128 16.03 -5.61 3.41
N LYS A 129 16.35 -5.12 4.62
CA LYS A 129 17.26 -5.81 5.55
C LYS A 129 16.78 -7.21 5.90
N HIS A 130 15.48 -7.45 5.90
CA HIS A 130 14.82 -8.72 6.16
C HIS A 130 14.41 -9.48 4.89
N ASN A 131 14.95 -9.11 3.71
CA ASN A 131 14.64 -9.73 2.42
C ASN A 131 13.15 -9.66 2.07
N ILE A 132 12.43 -8.64 2.55
CA ILE A 132 11.00 -8.42 2.34
C ILE A 132 10.80 -7.28 1.35
N LYS A 133 10.00 -7.50 0.31
CA LYS A 133 9.55 -6.47 -0.64
C LYS A 133 8.08 -6.13 -0.38
N PRO A 134 7.76 -4.95 0.18
CA PRO A 134 6.38 -4.59 0.46
C PRO A 134 5.55 -4.25 -0.78
N MET A 135 4.27 -4.66 -0.77
CA MET A 135 3.19 -4.10 -1.57
C MET A 135 2.59 -2.94 -0.78
N LEU A 136 2.53 -1.75 -1.37
CA LEU A 136 2.03 -0.54 -0.71
C LEU A 136 0.61 -0.23 -1.15
N VAL A 137 -0.31 -0.12 -0.19
CA VAL A 137 -1.73 0.20 -0.40
C VAL A 137 -1.93 1.71 -0.27
N LEU A 138 -2.49 2.35 -1.31
CA LEU A 138 -2.68 3.81 -1.32
C LEU A 138 -3.96 4.23 -0.63
N PHE A 139 -5.09 3.59 -0.96
CA PHE A 139 -6.39 3.90 -0.40
C PHE A 139 -7.04 2.67 0.23
N ASP A 140 -7.97 2.92 1.15
CA ASP A 140 -8.65 1.86 1.91
C ASP A 140 -10.07 2.29 2.29
N SER A 141 -11.05 1.47 2.02
CA SER A 141 -12.47 1.72 2.35
C SER A 141 -12.95 1.00 3.60
N CYS A 142 -12.04 0.36 4.37
CA CYS A 142 -12.43 -0.44 5.52
C CYS A 142 -12.44 0.35 6.83
N TRP A 143 -13.41 0.03 7.67
CA TRP A 143 -13.63 0.44 9.05
C TRP A 143 -14.04 1.92 9.22
N ASP A 144 -13.38 2.69 10.10
CA ASP A 144 -13.82 4.03 10.50
C ASP A 144 -13.69 5.05 9.36
N PRO A 145 -14.79 5.62 8.87
CA PRO A 145 -14.75 6.58 7.75
C PRO A 145 -14.31 7.99 8.14
N PHE A 146 -13.96 8.24 9.41
CA PHE A 146 -13.60 9.56 9.91
C PHE A 146 -12.17 9.61 10.44
N PRO A 147 -11.12 9.46 9.60
CA PRO A 147 -9.73 9.51 10.02
C PRO A 147 -9.37 10.89 10.56
N LYS A 148 -8.48 10.91 11.56
CA LYS A 148 -7.95 12.14 12.14
C LYS A 148 -6.45 11.99 12.45
N LEU A 149 -5.66 12.97 12.07
CA LEU A 149 -4.25 13.08 12.46
C LEU A 149 -4.10 13.30 13.97
N GLY A 150 -2.87 13.08 14.46
CA GLY A 150 -2.53 13.24 15.87
C GLY A 150 -2.66 11.94 16.65
N THR A 151 -2.73 12.04 17.98
CA THR A 151 -2.82 10.88 18.86
C THR A 151 -4.05 10.04 18.52
N GLN A 152 -3.80 8.78 18.19
CA GLN A 152 -4.87 7.85 17.86
C GLN A 152 -5.56 7.37 19.14
N ARG A 153 -6.86 7.05 19.01
CA ARG A 153 -7.63 6.49 20.14
C ARG A 153 -7.08 5.13 20.56
N SER A 154 -7.25 4.79 21.83
CA SER A 154 -6.99 3.43 22.29
C SER A 154 -7.95 2.42 21.63
N PRO A 155 -7.54 1.18 21.40
CA PRO A 155 -8.43 0.15 20.91
C PRO A 155 -9.59 -0.09 21.89
N LYS A 156 -10.78 -0.38 21.37
CA LYS A 156 -11.88 -0.90 22.20
C LYS A 156 -11.50 -2.31 22.64
N PRO A 157 -11.37 -2.59 23.95
CA PRO A 157 -10.94 -3.90 24.42
C PRO A 157 -11.82 -5.03 23.86
N GLY A 158 -11.20 -6.09 23.33
CA GLY A 158 -11.91 -7.25 22.80
C GLY A 158 -12.65 -7.01 21.47
N VAL A 159 -12.35 -5.93 20.74
CA VAL A 159 -13.01 -5.59 19.47
C VAL A 159 -11.99 -5.54 18.34
N HIS A 160 -12.23 -6.39 17.34
CA HIS A 160 -11.43 -6.51 16.13
C HIS A 160 -11.27 -5.17 15.42
N ASN A 161 -10.04 -4.78 15.17
CA ASN A 161 -9.65 -3.66 14.31
C ASN A 161 -10.39 -2.34 14.59
N SER A 162 -10.72 -2.12 15.86
CA SER A 162 -11.62 -1.04 16.28
C SER A 162 -11.07 0.36 16.07
N GLY A 163 -9.79 0.52 15.82
CA GLY A 163 -9.14 1.80 15.57
C GLY A 163 -8.65 2.02 14.15
N TRP A 164 -8.86 1.07 13.26
CA TRP A 164 -8.51 1.21 11.85
C TRP A 164 -9.35 2.29 11.16
N VAL A 165 -8.77 3.01 10.21
CA VAL A 165 -9.41 4.17 9.56
C VAL A 165 -9.30 4.09 8.04
N GLN A 166 -10.30 4.63 7.35
CA GLN A 166 -10.33 4.71 5.89
C GLN A 166 -9.38 5.78 5.35
N SER A 167 -8.87 5.56 4.16
CA SER A 167 -8.14 6.54 3.33
C SER A 167 -8.65 6.44 1.87
N PRO A 168 -9.20 7.51 1.28
CA PRO A 168 -9.56 8.76 1.93
C PRO A 168 -10.75 8.56 2.86
N GLY A 169 -10.87 9.43 3.88
CA GLY A 169 -12.05 9.44 4.74
C GLY A 169 -13.31 9.89 3.99
N LEU A 170 -14.48 9.56 4.53
CA LEU A 170 -15.80 9.80 3.93
C LEU A 170 -16.00 11.24 3.47
N ASN A 171 -15.54 12.23 4.25
CA ASN A 171 -15.71 13.64 3.88
C ASN A 171 -14.92 14.00 2.60
N ALA A 172 -13.73 13.46 2.44
CA ALA A 172 -12.94 13.66 1.22
C ALA A 172 -13.50 12.86 0.04
N LEU A 173 -14.03 11.68 0.29
CA LEU A 173 -14.66 10.85 -0.73
C LEU A 173 -15.90 11.55 -1.35
N LYS A 174 -16.69 12.24 -0.53
CA LYS A 174 -17.91 12.97 -0.97
C LYS A 174 -17.64 14.28 -1.68
N ASP A 175 -16.44 14.83 -1.56
CA ASP A 175 -16.10 16.17 -2.01
C ASP A 175 -15.10 16.12 -3.16
N SER A 176 -15.58 16.29 -4.38
CA SER A 176 -14.74 16.30 -5.58
C SER A 176 -13.69 17.42 -5.60
N THR A 177 -13.83 18.47 -4.78
CA THR A 177 -12.79 19.50 -4.64
C THR A 177 -11.52 18.94 -3.99
N GLN A 178 -11.61 17.80 -3.30
CA GLN A 178 -10.47 17.08 -2.73
C GLN A 178 -9.65 16.32 -3.78
N TYR A 179 -10.16 16.13 -4.99
CA TYR A 179 -9.48 15.31 -6.01
C TYR A 179 -8.08 15.81 -6.35
N ALA A 180 -7.89 17.13 -6.45
CA ALA A 180 -6.55 17.70 -6.69
C ALA A 180 -5.55 17.38 -5.55
N ARG A 181 -6.03 17.28 -4.30
CA ARG A 181 -5.22 16.87 -3.14
C ARG A 181 -4.91 15.38 -3.19
N LEU A 182 -5.91 14.55 -3.49
CA LEU A 182 -5.75 13.10 -3.61
C LEU A 182 -4.86 12.73 -4.80
N GLU A 183 -4.95 13.45 -5.91
CA GLU A 183 -4.03 13.32 -7.04
C GLU A 183 -2.57 13.59 -6.62
N ARG A 184 -2.34 14.70 -5.90
CA ARG A 184 -0.98 15.00 -5.39
C ARG A 184 -0.45 13.92 -4.47
N TYR A 185 -1.31 13.33 -3.63
CA TYR A 185 -0.93 12.20 -2.77
C TYR A 185 -0.54 10.96 -3.59
N VAL A 186 -1.38 10.53 -4.52
CA VAL A 186 -1.11 9.34 -5.36
C VAL A 186 0.16 9.57 -6.18
N LYS A 187 0.21 10.66 -6.95
CA LYS A 187 1.38 10.97 -7.81
C LYS A 187 2.65 11.16 -7.00
N GLY A 188 2.59 11.93 -5.92
CA GLY A 188 3.77 12.22 -5.11
C GLY A 188 4.32 11.00 -4.38
N THR A 189 3.43 10.14 -3.86
CA THR A 189 3.83 8.91 -3.19
C THR A 189 4.41 7.90 -4.18
N VAL A 190 3.72 7.64 -5.30
CA VAL A 190 4.19 6.69 -6.31
C VAL A 190 5.48 7.20 -6.98
N ALA A 191 5.57 8.49 -7.33
CA ALA A 191 6.76 9.06 -7.95
C ALA A 191 8.01 8.96 -7.06
N ALA A 192 7.85 9.10 -5.73
CA ALA A 192 8.96 8.99 -4.79
C ALA A 192 9.65 7.63 -4.83
N PHE A 193 8.94 6.57 -5.26
CA PHE A 193 9.43 5.18 -5.28
C PHE A 193 9.19 4.50 -6.64
N ALA A 194 8.95 5.25 -7.71
CA ALA A 194 8.56 4.71 -9.02
C ALA A 194 9.59 3.71 -9.62
N ASN A 195 10.88 3.87 -9.30
CA ASN A 195 11.95 2.99 -9.75
C ASN A 195 12.69 2.31 -8.58
N ASP A 196 12.04 2.22 -7.43
CA ASP A 196 12.62 1.62 -6.23
C ASP A 196 12.37 0.11 -6.21
N ASP A 197 13.43 -0.68 -6.30
CA ASP A 197 13.40 -2.14 -6.30
C ASP A 197 12.96 -2.77 -4.97
N ARG A 198 12.91 -1.95 -3.92
CA ARG A 198 12.38 -2.37 -2.60
C ARG A 198 10.87 -2.48 -2.58
N VAL A 199 10.15 -1.78 -3.48
CA VAL A 199 8.69 -1.85 -3.59
C VAL A 199 8.30 -2.98 -4.54
N LEU A 200 7.44 -3.89 -4.07
CA LEU A 200 6.96 -5.01 -4.87
C LEU A 200 5.89 -4.55 -5.88
N ALA A 201 4.86 -3.89 -5.39
CA ALA A 201 3.70 -3.49 -6.18
C ALA A 201 2.97 -2.32 -5.49
N TRP A 202 2.09 -1.66 -6.24
CA TRP A 202 1.16 -0.66 -5.74
C TRP A 202 -0.26 -1.21 -5.76
N ASP A 203 -0.87 -1.32 -4.60
CA ASP A 203 -2.29 -1.60 -4.46
C ASP A 203 -3.04 -0.27 -4.36
N ILE A 204 -3.80 0.04 -5.40
CA ILE A 204 -4.41 1.36 -5.56
C ILE A 204 -5.50 1.58 -4.53
N TRP A 205 -6.29 0.53 -4.22
CA TRP A 205 -7.38 0.66 -3.28
C TRP A 205 -7.79 -0.69 -2.68
N ASN A 206 -7.76 -0.77 -1.35
CA ASN A 206 -8.28 -1.91 -0.61
C ASN A 206 -9.82 -1.85 -0.51
N GLU A 207 -10.50 -2.91 -0.96
CA GLU A 207 -11.94 -3.11 -0.83
C GLU A 207 -12.77 -1.84 -1.07
N PRO A 208 -12.67 -1.21 -2.24
CA PRO A 208 -13.17 0.15 -2.47
C PRO A 208 -14.67 0.32 -2.19
N ASP A 209 -15.47 -0.72 -2.41
CA ASP A 209 -16.92 -0.73 -2.21
C ASP A 209 -17.38 -1.33 -0.86
N ASN A 210 -16.46 -1.56 0.10
CA ASN A 210 -16.83 -2.17 1.37
C ASN A 210 -17.83 -1.30 2.14
N PRO A 211 -19.05 -1.82 2.42
CA PRO A 211 -20.09 -1.07 3.13
C PRO A 211 -19.95 -1.07 4.65
N ASN A 212 -18.94 -1.76 5.22
CA ASN A 212 -18.66 -1.87 6.66
C ASN A 212 -19.86 -2.27 7.52
N THR A 213 -20.75 -3.12 7.01
CA THR A 213 -22.04 -3.47 7.63
C THR A 213 -21.91 -4.10 9.01
N SER A 214 -20.80 -4.76 9.29
CA SER A 214 -20.53 -5.38 10.60
C SER A 214 -20.12 -4.38 11.69
N SER A 215 -19.66 -3.17 11.30
CA SER A 215 -19.03 -2.19 12.19
C SER A 215 -19.59 -0.77 12.01
N TYR A 216 -19.13 -0.07 10.99
CA TYR A 216 -19.44 1.35 10.73
C TYR A 216 -20.57 1.57 9.72
N GLY A 217 -21.26 0.54 9.26
CA GLY A 217 -22.28 0.64 8.20
C GLY A 217 -23.39 1.65 8.45
N LYS A 218 -23.69 1.98 9.72
CA LYS A 218 -24.68 3.02 10.07
C LYS A 218 -24.24 4.46 9.77
N VAL A 219 -22.94 4.67 9.65
CA VAL A 219 -22.33 6.00 9.39
C VAL A 219 -21.62 6.06 8.05
N GLU A 220 -21.59 4.94 7.32
CA GLU A 220 -21.09 4.89 5.94
C GLU A 220 -21.99 5.70 5.01
N ILE A 221 -21.40 6.12 3.90
CA ILE A 221 -22.14 6.80 2.84
C ILE A 221 -23.03 5.81 2.09
N PRO A 222 -24.34 6.09 1.96
CA PRO A 222 -25.18 5.30 1.07
C PRO A 222 -24.65 5.33 -0.38
N ASN A 223 -24.78 4.20 -1.08
CA ASN A 223 -24.29 4.06 -2.47
C ASN A 223 -22.80 4.44 -2.63
N LYS A 224 -21.95 3.96 -1.71
CA LYS A 224 -20.51 4.25 -1.68
C LYS A 224 -19.83 4.08 -3.06
N VAL A 225 -20.26 3.10 -3.84
CA VAL A 225 -19.75 2.80 -5.18
C VAL A 225 -19.83 4.02 -6.11
N ASP A 226 -20.89 4.84 -6.03
CA ASP A 226 -21.07 6.01 -6.89
C ASP A 226 -19.97 7.07 -6.69
N TYR A 227 -19.37 7.10 -5.51
CA TYR A 227 -18.25 8.01 -5.17
C TYR A 227 -16.89 7.36 -5.41
N VAL A 228 -16.76 6.09 -5.09
CA VAL A 228 -15.49 5.39 -5.16
C VAL A 228 -15.09 5.03 -6.58
N LEU A 229 -16.04 4.57 -7.42
CA LEU A 229 -15.74 4.10 -8.77
C LEU A 229 -15.02 5.16 -9.63
N PRO A 230 -15.52 6.40 -9.76
CA PRO A 230 -14.81 7.42 -10.56
C PRO A 230 -13.47 7.82 -9.95
N LEU A 231 -13.32 7.74 -8.62
CA LEU A 231 -12.06 8.05 -7.96
C LEU A 231 -11.04 6.91 -8.10
N LEU A 232 -11.47 5.65 -8.10
CA LEU A 232 -10.64 4.48 -8.36
C LEU A 232 -10.04 4.55 -9.78
N GLU A 233 -10.87 4.83 -10.79
CA GLU A 233 -10.40 5.02 -12.18
C GLU A 233 -9.35 6.13 -12.27
N LYS A 234 -9.61 7.28 -11.64
CA LYS A 234 -8.65 8.39 -11.57
C LYS A 234 -7.37 8.00 -10.85
N SER A 235 -7.46 7.24 -9.78
CA SER A 235 -6.29 6.84 -8.98
C SER A 235 -5.34 5.94 -9.77
N PHE A 236 -5.87 5.00 -10.55
CA PHE A 236 -5.06 4.24 -11.50
C PHE A 236 -4.42 5.15 -12.55
N ALA A 237 -5.19 6.06 -13.16
CA ALA A 237 -4.68 6.99 -14.15
C ALA A 237 -3.56 7.88 -13.56
N TRP A 238 -3.77 8.45 -12.39
CA TRP A 238 -2.76 9.27 -11.69
C TRP A 238 -1.49 8.50 -11.39
N ALA A 239 -1.60 7.27 -10.89
CA ALA A 239 -0.44 6.44 -10.62
C ALA A 239 0.36 6.13 -11.90
N ARG A 240 -0.32 5.91 -13.05
CA ARG A 240 0.34 5.65 -14.33
C ARG A 240 1.08 6.87 -14.88
N THR A 241 0.64 8.10 -14.60
CA THR A 241 1.31 9.31 -15.12
C THR A 241 2.73 9.50 -14.61
N VAL A 242 3.09 8.86 -13.49
CA VAL A 242 4.45 8.91 -12.93
C VAL A 242 5.30 7.70 -13.32
N ASN A 243 4.77 6.86 -14.18
CA ASN A 243 5.48 5.78 -14.88
C ASN A 243 6.23 4.80 -13.96
N PRO A 244 5.57 4.19 -12.96
CA PRO A 244 6.24 3.28 -12.02
C PRO A 244 6.67 1.99 -12.71
N SER A 245 7.86 1.48 -12.32
CA SER A 245 8.37 0.19 -12.78
C SER A 245 7.72 -1.01 -12.09
N GLN A 246 6.94 -0.77 -11.04
CA GLN A 246 6.19 -1.79 -10.31
C GLN A 246 4.77 -1.93 -10.91
N PRO A 247 4.13 -3.11 -10.77
CA PRO A 247 2.75 -3.29 -11.19
C PRO A 247 1.77 -2.52 -10.30
N LEU A 248 0.67 -2.09 -10.91
CA LEU A 248 -0.50 -1.53 -10.24
C LEU A 248 -1.59 -2.59 -10.16
N THR A 249 -2.32 -2.61 -9.05
CA THR A 249 -3.45 -3.52 -8.85
C THR A 249 -4.51 -2.92 -7.93
N ALA A 250 -5.71 -3.48 -7.93
CA ALA A 250 -6.73 -3.35 -6.90
C ALA A 250 -7.47 -4.69 -6.80
N GLY A 251 -7.53 -5.28 -5.61
CA GLY A 251 -7.98 -6.66 -5.42
C GLY A 251 -9.50 -6.80 -5.38
N VAL A 252 -10.06 -7.73 -6.19
CA VAL A 252 -11.47 -8.15 -6.04
C VAL A 252 -11.65 -8.96 -4.76
N TRP A 253 -12.73 -8.74 -4.01
CA TRP A 253 -12.91 -9.34 -2.70
C TRP A 253 -14.28 -10.00 -2.48
N ASN A 254 -15.29 -9.62 -3.25
CA ASN A 254 -16.61 -10.23 -3.24
C ASN A 254 -17.19 -10.28 -4.65
N GLY A 255 -18.29 -11.01 -4.85
CA GLY A 255 -18.99 -11.06 -6.11
C GLY A 255 -18.87 -12.39 -6.85
N ASP A 256 -19.37 -12.40 -8.09
CA ASP A 256 -19.33 -13.54 -9.00
C ASP A 256 -18.25 -13.33 -10.05
N TRP A 257 -17.16 -14.10 -9.95
CA TRP A 257 -16.00 -14.01 -10.85
C TRP A 257 -15.97 -15.12 -11.91
N THR A 258 -17.10 -15.75 -12.19
CA THR A 258 -17.19 -16.85 -13.15
C THR A 258 -16.92 -16.41 -14.58
N SER A 259 -17.27 -15.16 -14.92
CA SER A 259 -16.91 -14.54 -16.19
C SER A 259 -16.77 -13.03 -16.03
N HIS A 260 -16.14 -12.35 -17.01
CA HIS A 260 -16.02 -10.90 -17.02
C HIS A 260 -17.39 -10.18 -17.09
N GLU A 261 -18.40 -10.82 -17.72
CA GLU A 261 -19.76 -10.27 -17.85
C GLU A 261 -20.48 -10.23 -16.51
N THR A 262 -20.21 -11.19 -15.59
CA THR A 262 -20.85 -11.23 -14.26
C THR A 262 -20.26 -10.22 -13.28
N LEU A 263 -19.09 -9.66 -13.57
CA LEU A 263 -18.47 -8.64 -12.74
C LEU A 263 -19.31 -7.37 -12.63
N LYS A 264 -19.41 -6.82 -11.43
CA LYS A 264 -19.93 -5.48 -11.21
C LYS A 264 -19.04 -4.41 -11.88
N PRO A 265 -19.56 -3.20 -12.18
CA PRO A 265 -18.75 -2.14 -12.80
C PRO A 265 -17.43 -1.86 -12.06
N ILE A 266 -17.44 -1.83 -10.73
CA ILE A 266 -16.25 -1.58 -9.93
C ILE A 266 -15.25 -2.75 -10.01
N GLU A 267 -15.74 -3.99 -10.01
CA GLU A 267 -14.89 -5.19 -10.14
C GLU A 267 -14.23 -5.25 -11.54
N LYS A 268 -14.95 -4.79 -12.59
CA LYS A 268 -14.36 -4.63 -13.93
C LYS A 268 -13.20 -3.66 -13.91
N VAL A 269 -13.35 -2.49 -13.29
CA VAL A 269 -12.25 -1.53 -13.15
C VAL A 269 -11.07 -2.14 -12.38
N MET A 270 -11.33 -2.85 -11.28
CA MET A 270 -10.29 -3.52 -10.48
C MET A 270 -9.51 -4.55 -11.31
N ILE A 271 -10.17 -5.31 -12.15
CA ILE A 271 -9.52 -6.30 -13.02
C ILE A 271 -8.87 -5.63 -14.24
N ASP A 272 -9.62 -4.80 -14.97
CA ASP A 272 -9.20 -4.28 -16.28
C ASP A 272 -8.06 -3.26 -16.16
N GLN A 273 -8.01 -2.51 -15.04
CA GLN A 273 -6.96 -1.54 -14.79
C GLN A 273 -5.72 -2.12 -14.10
N SER A 274 -5.74 -3.39 -13.71
CA SER A 274 -4.64 -4.02 -12.99
C SER A 274 -3.63 -4.68 -13.92
N ASP A 275 -2.34 -4.51 -13.60
CA ASP A 275 -1.24 -5.19 -14.28
C ASP A 275 -1.15 -6.67 -13.87
N ILE A 276 -1.48 -6.97 -12.62
CA ILE A 276 -1.57 -8.31 -12.01
C ILE A 276 -2.93 -8.46 -11.33
N VAL A 277 -3.44 -9.67 -11.19
CA VAL A 277 -4.71 -9.90 -10.50
C VAL A 277 -4.48 -10.10 -9.02
N THR A 278 -5.15 -9.32 -8.18
CA THR A 278 -5.17 -9.53 -6.73
C THR A 278 -6.60 -9.81 -6.26
N PHE A 279 -6.72 -10.55 -5.16
CA PHE A 279 -8.03 -10.91 -4.61
C PHE A 279 -7.95 -11.24 -3.12
N HIS A 280 -9.11 -11.22 -2.45
CA HIS A 280 -9.28 -11.68 -1.07
C HIS A 280 -10.11 -12.95 -1.02
N ASN A 281 -9.82 -13.84 -0.06
CA ASN A 281 -10.64 -15.00 0.22
C ASN A 281 -10.50 -15.44 1.68
N TYR A 282 -11.55 -15.30 2.45
CA TYR A 282 -11.63 -15.72 3.85
C TYR A 282 -12.44 -16.99 4.08
N GLU A 283 -12.81 -17.67 3.00
CA GLU A 283 -13.55 -18.93 3.03
C GLU A 283 -12.60 -20.15 3.12
N ASP A 284 -13.16 -21.33 3.12
CA ASP A 284 -12.41 -22.57 3.22
C ASP A 284 -11.50 -22.84 2.00
N ALA A 285 -10.71 -23.90 2.08
CA ALA A 285 -9.76 -24.28 1.06
C ALA A 285 -10.42 -24.61 -0.30
N ALA A 286 -11.64 -25.12 -0.30
CA ALA A 286 -12.35 -25.48 -1.53
C ALA A 286 -12.82 -24.22 -2.28
N ASP A 287 -13.34 -23.23 -1.56
CA ASP A 287 -13.69 -21.95 -2.16
C ASP A 287 -12.43 -21.17 -2.58
N PHE A 288 -11.36 -21.23 -1.82
CA PHE A 288 -10.07 -20.63 -2.19
C PHE A 288 -9.56 -21.17 -3.54
N GLU A 289 -9.55 -22.50 -3.72
CA GLU A 289 -9.16 -23.10 -5.01
C GLU A 289 -10.13 -22.74 -6.13
N LYS A 290 -11.43 -22.69 -5.86
CA LYS A 290 -12.46 -22.25 -6.81
C LYS A 290 -12.23 -20.83 -7.29
N ARG A 291 -11.93 -19.88 -6.39
CA ARG A 291 -11.65 -18.47 -6.74
C ARG A 291 -10.39 -18.34 -7.61
N ILE A 292 -9.33 -19.08 -7.30
CA ILE A 292 -8.14 -19.15 -8.15
C ILE A 292 -8.52 -19.59 -9.56
N LYS A 293 -9.27 -20.68 -9.71
CA LYS A 293 -9.70 -21.22 -11.02
C LYS A 293 -10.56 -20.23 -11.80
N GLN A 294 -11.43 -19.47 -11.13
CA GLN A 294 -12.22 -18.42 -11.77
C GLN A 294 -11.32 -17.30 -12.32
N LEU A 295 -10.32 -16.86 -11.55
CA LEU A 295 -9.44 -15.76 -11.94
C LEU A 295 -8.38 -16.18 -12.99
N GLN A 296 -8.11 -17.45 -13.20
CA GLN A 296 -7.19 -17.93 -14.25
C GLN A 296 -7.62 -17.50 -15.67
N GLN A 297 -8.91 -17.18 -15.90
CA GLN A 297 -9.40 -16.69 -17.20
C GLN A 297 -8.70 -15.40 -17.66
N TYR A 298 -8.19 -14.60 -16.74
CA TYR A 298 -7.49 -13.34 -17.08
C TYR A 298 -6.05 -13.56 -17.54
N ASP A 299 -5.51 -14.76 -17.33
CA ASP A 299 -4.17 -15.16 -17.78
C ASP A 299 -3.05 -14.20 -17.31
N ARG A 300 -3.18 -13.74 -16.07
CA ARG A 300 -2.22 -12.86 -15.37
C ARG A 300 -1.74 -13.51 -14.07
N PRO A 301 -0.55 -13.16 -13.56
CA PRO A 301 -0.12 -13.57 -12.22
C PRO A 301 -1.13 -13.16 -11.16
N MET A 302 -1.29 -13.99 -10.14
CA MET A 302 -2.26 -13.79 -9.08
C MET A 302 -1.59 -13.68 -7.71
N ILE A 303 -2.10 -12.79 -6.86
CA ILE A 303 -1.76 -12.70 -5.45
C ILE A 303 -3.06 -12.63 -4.65
N CYS A 304 -3.28 -13.59 -3.75
CA CYS A 304 -4.30 -13.44 -2.71
C CYS A 304 -3.74 -12.48 -1.65
N THR A 305 -4.28 -11.28 -1.61
CA THR A 305 -3.79 -10.19 -0.75
C THR A 305 -4.41 -10.16 0.63
N GLU A 306 -5.44 -10.98 0.86
CA GLU A 306 -5.98 -11.27 2.19
C GLU A 306 -6.59 -12.66 2.23
N TYR A 307 -6.16 -13.46 3.19
CA TYR A 307 -6.75 -14.75 3.52
C TYR A 307 -6.46 -15.10 4.98
N MET A 308 -6.90 -16.24 5.42
CA MET A 308 -6.72 -16.81 6.76
C MET A 308 -7.56 -16.07 7.81
N SER A 309 -8.71 -16.65 8.09
CA SER A 309 -9.56 -16.32 9.22
C SER A 309 -10.06 -17.62 9.84
N ARG A 310 -9.43 -18.02 10.93
CA ARG A 310 -9.63 -19.38 11.50
C ARG A 310 -11.08 -19.65 11.89
N GLY A 311 -11.80 -18.62 12.36
CA GLY A 311 -13.20 -18.73 12.72
C GLY A 311 -14.13 -19.00 11.53
N ASN A 312 -13.71 -18.70 10.30
CA ASN A 312 -14.47 -18.97 9.06
C ASN A 312 -14.01 -20.27 8.36
N GLY A 313 -13.08 -21.03 8.95
CA GLY A 313 -12.56 -22.24 8.32
C GLY A 313 -11.41 -22.00 7.32
N SER A 314 -10.97 -20.76 7.15
CA SER A 314 -9.79 -20.40 6.36
C SER A 314 -8.52 -20.57 7.20
N PHE A 315 -7.72 -21.58 6.87
CA PHE A 315 -6.51 -21.95 7.61
C PHE A 315 -5.28 -22.01 6.69
N PHE A 316 -4.10 -21.75 7.24
CA PHE A 316 -2.84 -21.93 6.51
C PHE A 316 -2.71 -23.32 5.88
N LYS A 317 -3.04 -24.39 6.62
CA LYS A 317 -2.96 -25.77 6.15
C LYS A 317 -3.86 -26.08 4.94
N GLY A 318 -4.94 -25.33 4.77
CA GLY A 318 -5.84 -25.50 3.63
C GLY A 318 -5.40 -24.64 2.44
N SER A 319 -5.27 -23.35 2.64
CA SER A 319 -5.09 -22.37 1.55
C SER A 319 -3.64 -22.30 1.04
N LEU A 320 -2.63 -22.36 1.92
CA LEU A 320 -1.25 -22.11 1.53
C LEU A 320 -0.65 -23.18 0.59
N PRO A 321 -0.90 -24.50 0.78
CA PRO A 321 -0.50 -25.53 -0.20
C PRO A 321 -1.17 -25.35 -1.58
N ILE A 322 -2.42 -24.89 -1.60
CA ILE A 322 -3.16 -24.58 -2.83
C ILE A 322 -2.54 -23.38 -3.54
N ALA A 323 -2.27 -22.31 -2.81
CA ALA A 323 -1.59 -21.12 -3.36
C ALA A 323 -0.25 -21.51 -4.01
N LYS A 324 0.56 -22.33 -3.33
CA LYS A 324 1.82 -22.84 -3.88
C LYS A 324 1.62 -23.69 -5.13
N LYS A 325 0.65 -24.62 -5.13
CA LYS A 325 0.31 -25.49 -6.27
C LYS A 325 -0.01 -24.67 -7.54
N TYR A 326 -0.71 -23.56 -7.38
CA TYR A 326 -1.10 -22.68 -8.50
C TYR A 326 -0.13 -21.52 -8.74
N ASN A 327 0.98 -21.46 -8.00
CA ASN A 327 1.94 -20.33 -8.02
C ASN A 327 1.24 -18.97 -7.80
N VAL A 328 0.31 -18.93 -6.86
CA VAL A 328 -0.41 -17.73 -6.41
C VAL A 328 0.32 -17.16 -5.19
N GLY A 329 0.65 -15.88 -5.20
CA GLY A 329 1.16 -15.21 -4.00
C GLY A 329 0.11 -15.24 -2.89
N ALA A 330 0.53 -15.35 -1.62
CA ALA A 330 -0.38 -15.51 -0.50
C ALA A 330 0.02 -14.59 0.67
N ILE A 331 -0.80 -13.57 0.93
CA ILE A 331 -0.61 -12.58 1.99
C ILE A 331 -1.79 -12.73 2.97
N ASN A 332 -1.53 -13.21 4.18
CA ASN A 332 -2.57 -13.36 5.19
C ASN A 332 -2.82 -12.06 5.95
N TRP A 333 -4.03 -11.86 6.45
CA TRP A 333 -4.31 -10.73 7.34
C TRP A 333 -3.69 -10.98 8.73
N GLY A 334 -2.89 -9.99 9.22
CA GLY A 334 -2.31 -9.97 10.55
C GLY A 334 -1.05 -10.80 10.73
N LEU A 335 -0.06 -10.24 11.40
CA LEU A 335 1.22 -10.88 11.70
C LEU A 335 1.43 -11.04 13.20
N VAL A 336 1.35 -9.93 13.95
CA VAL A 336 1.63 -9.90 15.40
C VAL A 336 0.45 -9.32 16.15
N SER A 337 -0.01 -10.04 17.17
CA SER A 337 -1.06 -9.56 18.06
C SER A 337 -0.69 -8.22 18.69
N GLY A 338 -1.49 -7.19 18.46
CA GLY A 338 -1.18 -5.83 18.83
C GLY A 338 -2.41 -4.97 19.15
N LYS A 339 -2.24 -3.66 18.98
CA LYS A 339 -3.32 -2.68 19.16
C LYS A 339 -4.48 -2.87 18.18
N SER A 340 -4.24 -3.47 16.99
CA SER A 340 -5.28 -3.81 16.02
C SER A 340 -6.28 -4.83 16.56
N GLN A 341 -5.86 -5.70 17.50
CA GLN A 341 -6.71 -6.73 18.11
C GLN A 341 -7.34 -7.70 17.10
N THR A 342 -6.64 -8.00 16.03
CA THR A 342 -7.08 -8.88 14.94
C THR A 342 -7.14 -10.36 15.33
N ILE A 343 -6.74 -10.70 16.56
CA ILE A 343 -7.00 -12.01 17.20
C ILE A 343 -8.49 -12.25 17.47
N TYR A 344 -9.28 -11.19 17.68
CA TYR A 344 -10.74 -11.31 17.90
C TYR A 344 -11.46 -11.47 16.55
N PRO A 345 -12.59 -12.22 16.51
CA PRO A 345 -13.37 -12.36 15.29
C PRO A 345 -14.20 -11.11 14.97
N TRP A 346 -14.70 -11.02 13.74
CA TRP A 346 -15.51 -9.88 13.29
C TRP A 346 -16.83 -9.70 14.09
N ASP A 347 -17.36 -10.78 14.65
CA ASP A 347 -18.56 -10.71 15.51
C ASP A 347 -18.31 -9.96 16.83
N SER A 348 -17.05 -9.68 17.18
CA SER A 348 -16.67 -8.84 18.32
C SER A 348 -17.24 -7.42 18.29
N TRP A 349 -17.70 -6.95 17.14
CA TRP A 349 -18.46 -5.72 17.02
C TRP A 349 -19.89 -5.80 17.55
N LYS A 350 -20.40 -7.02 17.74
CA LYS A 350 -21.75 -7.32 18.26
C LYS A 350 -21.73 -8.11 19.56
N LYS A 351 -20.68 -8.89 19.79
CA LYS A 351 -20.49 -9.77 20.94
C LYS A 351 -19.32 -9.27 21.79
N THR A 352 -19.50 -9.21 23.10
CA THR A 352 -18.43 -8.78 24.01
C THR A 352 -17.43 -9.89 24.26
N TYR A 353 -16.15 -9.60 24.03
CA TYR A 353 -15.02 -10.44 24.39
C TYR A 353 -14.27 -9.80 25.56
N THR A 354 -14.23 -10.47 26.72
CA THR A 354 -13.59 -9.98 27.95
C THR A 354 -12.22 -10.64 28.21
N SER A 355 -11.84 -11.60 27.38
CA SER A 355 -10.57 -12.33 27.47
C SER A 355 -10.08 -12.66 26.06
N GLU A 356 -8.84 -13.14 25.97
CA GLU A 356 -8.29 -13.69 24.71
C GLU A 356 -9.23 -14.79 24.19
N PRO A 357 -9.56 -14.79 22.87
CA PRO A 357 -10.42 -15.82 22.30
C PRO A 357 -9.70 -17.17 22.28
N GLU A 358 -10.44 -18.25 22.50
CA GLU A 358 -9.91 -19.62 22.44
C GLU A 358 -9.24 -19.92 21.08
N LEU A 359 -9.87 -19.45 20.02
CA LEU A 359 -9.32 -19.51 18.66
C LEU A 359 -9.04 -18.10 18.15
N TRP A 360 -7.77 -17.76 17.94
CA TRP A 360 -7.40 -16.50 17.31
C TRP A 360 -7.91 -16.43 15.88
N PHE A 361 -8.51 -15.31 15.54
CA PHE A 361 -9.11 -15.14 14.22
C PHE A 361 -8.03 -14.97 13.15
N HIS A 362 -7.12 -14.04 13.36
CA HIS A 362 -5.93 -13.81 12.52
C HIS A 362 -4.65 -13.95 13.37
N ASP A 363 -3.63 -13.22 13.05
CA ASP A 363 -2.30 -13.13 13.66
C ASP A 363 -1.56 -14.47 13.85
N ILE A 364 -0.26 -14.39 13.71
CA ILE A 364 0.66 -15.54 13.74
C ILE A 364 1.43 -15.56 15.05
N PHE A 365 1.89 -14.39 15.48
CA PHE A 365 2.76 -14.25 16.63
C PHE A 365 2.11 -13.51 17.80
N ARG A 366 2.49 -13.89 19.00
CA ARG A 366 2.30 -13.10 20.21
C ARG A 366 3.25 -11.90 20.21
N LYS A 367 3.02 -10.92 21.10
CA LYS A 367 3.86 -9.71 21.22
C LYS A 367 5.33 -9.97 21.52
N ASP A 368 5.64 -11.12 22.10
CA ASP A 368 7.00 -11.56 22.42
C ASP A 368 7.67 -12.37 21.29
N GLY A 369 6.97 -12.58 20.17
CA GLY A 369 7.44 -13.33 19.01
C GLY A 369 7.19 -14.83 19.11
N THR A 370 6.56 -15.31 20.17
CA THR A 370 6.18 -16.73 20.23
C THR A 370 5.01 -17.01 19.28
N PRO A 371 5.05 -18.06 18.46
CA PRO A 371 3.93 -18.43 17.60
C PRO A 371 2.66 -18.70 18.41
N TYR A 372 1.50 -18.24 17.93
CA TYR A 372 0.22 -18.68 18.47
C TYR A 372 0.04 -20.19 18.26
N LYS A 373 0.35 -20.68 17.07
CA LYS A 373 0.40 -22.10 16.72
C LYS A 373 1.71 -22.42 16.01
N LYS A 374 2.54 -23.23 16.67
CA LYS A 374 3.84 -23.60 16.11
C LYS A 374 3.71 -24.38 14.79
N GLU A 375 2.71 -25.22 14.67
CA GLU A 375 2.44 -26.01 13.46
C GLU A 375 2.16 -25.12 12.24
N GLU A 376 1.59 -23.93 12.41
CA GLU A 376 1.36 -22.98 11.29
C GLU A 376 2.66 -22.34 10.83
N THR A 377 3.52 -21.92 11.75
CA THR A 377 4.84 -21.37 11.40
C THR A 377 5.77 -22.42 10.80
N ASP A 378 5.72 -23.66 11.29
CA ASP A 378 6.47 -24.78 10.71
C ASP A 378 5.99 -25.10 9.30
N LEU A 379 4.69 -25.07 9.05
CA LEU A 379 4.12 -25.24 7.70
C LEU A 379 4.59 -24.13 6.74
N ILE A 380 4.49 -22.86 7.15
CA ILE A 380 4.96 -21.73 6.33
C ILE A 380 6.43 -21.92 5.97
N LYS A 381 7.29 -22.22 6.96
CA LYS A 381 8.71 -22.52 6.75
C LYS A 381 8.94 -23.66 5.76
N SER A 382 8.22 -24.76 5.92
CA SER A 382 8.39 -25.93 5.05
C SER A 382 8.04 -25.64 3.61
N LEU A 383 6.98 -24.83 3.39
CA LEU A 383 6.53 -24.47 2.06
C LEU A 383 7.42 -23.41 1.39
N THR A 384 7.97 -22.48 2.16
CA THR A 384 8.85 -21.42 1.64
C THR A 384 10.29 -21.90 1.43
N ALA A 385 10.77 -22.87 2.21
CA ALA A 385 12.11 -23.46 2.05
C ALA A 385 12.26 -24.38 0.83
N SER A 386 11.17 -24.96 0.34
CA SER A 386 11.21 -25.84 -0.83
C SER A 386 11.15 -24.99 -2.11
N LYS A 387 12.32 -24.90 -2.77
CA LYS A 387 12.48 -24.27 -4.10
C LYS A 387 11.78 -25.07 -5.17
#